data_a02a61bcb2426a51a04f7413f001c283
#
_entry.id   a02a61bcb2426a51a04f7413f001c283
#
_cell.length_a   1.000
_cell.length_b   1.000
_cell.length_c   1.000
_cell.angle_alpha   90.00
_cell.angle_beta   90.00
_cell.angle_gamma   90.00
#
_symmetry.space_group_name_H-M   'P 1'
#
loop_
_entity.id
_entity.type
_entity.pdbx_description
1 polymer ?
#
loop_
_entity_poly.entity_id
_entity_poly.type
_entity_poly.pdbx_seq_one_letter_code
_entity_poly.pdbx_strand_id
1 'polypeptide(L)'
;MSDLRDLLDEIVDDVDAVCLFSPTGSYYEVAAESDLPVIVVAPENDVGAETYVELPIEFADVKERIRFGLEGALNNGHIEEEHVICCVTSVFDGVDTVTRVKADAFEHSGAYTLFTGSRAEPSVIRDVFEVAIELGKKGQKGKQVGALFVVGDAGKVMNKSRPLSYNPFEKSHVHVGDPIVNVMLKEFSRLDGAFVISDSGKLVSAYRYLEPSAEGTDIPKGLG
;
A
#
# COMPACT_ATOMS: atom_id res chain seq x y z
N MET A 1 -18.06 -20.55 -14.26
CA MET A 1 -16.96 -21.40 -13.73
C MET A 1 -16.25 -22.19 -14.83
N SER A 2 -16.91 -22.62 -15.92
CA SER A 2 -16.23 -23.16 -17.11
C SER A 2 -15.27 -22.14 -17.74
N ASP A 3 -15.67 -20.87 -17.80
CA ASP A 3 -14.93 -19.81 -18.49
C ASP A 3 -13.52 -19.52 -17.93
N LEU A 4 -13.29 -19.63 -16.62
CA LEU A 4 -11.95 -19.39 -16.06
C LEU A 4 -11.01 -20.55 -16.35
N ARG A 5 -11.53 -21.80 -16.26
CA ARG A 5 -10.74 -22.99 -16.56
C ARG A 5 -10.34 -23.01 -18.03
N ASP A 6 -11.30 -22.75 -18.93
CA ASP A 6 -11.06 -22.69 -20.37
C ASP A 6 -10.03 -21.58 -20.71
N LEU A 7 -10.11 -20.42 -20.04
CA LEU A 7 -9.14 -19.32 -20.17
C LEU A 7 -7.75 -19.67 -19.62
N LEU A 8 -7.68 -20.35 -18.48
CA LEU A 8 -6.40 -20.80 -17.93
C LEU A 8 -5.76 -21.85 -18.82
N ASP A 9 -6.52 -22.80 -19.32
CA ASP A 9 -6.04 -23.86 -20.22
C ASP A 9 -5.48 -23.28 -21.56
N GLU A 10 -6.04 -22.17 -22.07
CA GLU A 10 -5.52 -21.48 -23.25
C GLU A 10 -4.23 -20.67 -22.97
N ILE A 11 -4.00 -20.25 -21.73
CA ILE A 11 -2.90 -19.34 -21.36
C ILE A 11 -1.73 -20.10 -20.70
N VAL A 12 -1.99 -21.28 -20.12
CA VAL A 12 -1.03 -22.07 -19.31
C VAL A 12 0.28 -22.35 -20.05
N ASP A 13 0.24 -22.62 -21.36
CA ASP A 13 1.43 -22.97 -22.15
C ASP A 13 2.45 -21.84 -22.29
N ASP A 14 2.07 -20.60 -21.91
CA ASP A 14 2.86 -19.39 -22.17
C ASP A 14 3.15 -18.56 -20.88
N VAL A 15 2.85 -19.09 -19.67
CA VAL A 15 3.05 -18.37 -18.41
C VAL A 15 3.72 -19.26 -17.36
N ASP A 16 4.45 -18.63 -16.44
CA ASP A 16 5.24 -19.28 -15.40
C ASP A 16 4.49 -19.37 -14.06
N ALA A 17 3.50 -18.49 -13.84
CA ALA A 17 2.67 -18.50 -12.65
C ALA A 17 1.33 -17.75 -12.86
N VAL A 18 0.39 -17.99 -11.96
CA VAL A 18 -0.91 -17.31 -11.91
C VAL A 18 -0.99 -16.45 -10.65
N CYS A 19 -1.29 -15.16 -10.80
CA CYS A 19 -1.59 -14.25 -9.70
C CYS A 19 -3.10 -13.97 -9.65
N LEU A 20 -3.75 -14.37 -8.56
CA LEU A 20 -5.16 -14.14 -8.32
C LEU A 20 -5.35 -12.95 -7.39
N PHE A 21 -6.03 -11.91 -7.86
CA PHE A 21 -6.31 -10.71 -7.08
C PHE A 21 -7.68 -10.79 -6.41
N SER A 22 -7.68 -10.88 -5.08
CA SER A 22 -8.88 -11.01 -4.22
C SER A 22 -9.86 -12.08 -4.71
N PRO A 23 -9.41 -13.33 -4.92
CA PRO A 23 -10.26 -14.40 -5.45
C PRO A 23 -11.31 -14.82 -4.45
N THR A 24 -12.45 -15.33 -4.94
CA THR A 24 -13.33 -16.19 -4.13
C THR A 24 -12.73 -17.60 -4.01
N GLY A 25 -13.18 -18.36 -2.99
CA GLY A 25 -12.70 -19.75 -2.80
C GLY A 25 -12.84 -20.61 -4.05
N SER A 26 -13.95 -20.47 -4.78
CA SER A 26 -14.19 -21.24 -6.02
C SER A 26 -13.21 -20.92 -7.16
N TYR A 27 -12.77 -19.67 -7.27
CA TYR A 27 -11.75 -19.29 -8.25
C TYR A 27 -10.36 -19.78 -7.86
N TYR A 28 -10.05 -19.74 -6.56
CA TYR A 28 -8.81 -20.28 -6.04
C TYR A 28 -8.72 -21.79 -6.24
N GLU A 29 -9.79 -22.54 -5.94
CA GLU A 29 -9.85 -24.00 -6.16
C GLU A 29 -9.59 -24.37 -7.62
N VAL A 30 -10.22 -23.67 -8.57
CA VAL A 30 -10.03 -23.92 -10.01
C VAL A 30 -8.59 -23.63 -10.44
N ALA A 31 -8.00 -22.54 -9.97
CA ALA A 31 -6.61 -22.21 -10.31
C ALA A 31 -5.61 -23.18 -9.66
N ALA A 32 -5.88 -23.60 -8.43
CA ALA A 32 -5.05 -24.57 -7.70
C ALA A 32 -5.06 -26.00 -8.29
N GLU A 33 -6.03 -26.32 -9.15
CA GLU A 33 -6.04 -27.57 -9.92
C GLU A 33 -5.05 -27.55 -11.12
N SER A 34 -4.51 -26.37 -11.48
CA SER A 34 -3.49 -26.26 -12.52
C SER A 34 -2.11 -26.66 -11.99
N ASP A 35 -1.22 -27.09 -12.89
CA ASP A 35 0.19 -27.39 -12.54
C ASP A 35 1.05 -26.14 -12.31
N LEU A 36 0.49 -24.94 -12.47
CA LEU A 36 1.19 -23.67 -12.29
C LEU A 36 1.21 -23.22 -10.83
N PRO A 37 2.30 -22.56 -10.39
CA PRO A 37 2.30 -21.84 -9.12
C PRO A 37 1.19 -20.80 -9.05
N VAL A 38 0.36 -20.85 -8.01
CA VAL A 38 -0.73 -19.91 -7.76
C VAL A 38 -0.37 -19.00 -6.61
N ILE A 39 -0.40 -17.69 -6.85
CA ILE A 39 -0.12 -16.64 -5.88
C ILE A 39 -1.41 -15.84 -5.65
N VAL A 40 -1.86 -15.79 -4.40
CA VAL A 40 -3.00 -14.96 -4.03
C VAL A 40 -2.52 -13.61 -3.57
N VAL A 41 -3.11 -12.55 -4.13
CA VAL A 41 -2.85 -11.15 -3.80
C VAL A 41 -4.14 -10.51 -3.30
N ALA A 42 -4.27 -10.29 -2.00
CA ALA A 42 -5.52 -9.83 -1.39
C ALA A 42 -5.25 -9.08 -0.06
N PRO A 43 -6.21 -8.29 0.45
CA PRO A 43 -6.08 -7.67 1.78
C PRO A 43 -5.98 -8.71 2.92
N GLU A 44 -6.69 -9.83 2.79
CA GLU A 44 -6.71 -10.94 3.75
C GLU A 44 -6.61 -12.27 3.00
N ASN A 45 -6.03 -13.28 3.64
CA ASN A 45 -5.88 -14.62 3.04
C ASN A 45 -7.11 -15.51 3.36
N ASP A 46 -8.28 -15.09 2.91
CA ASP A 46 -9.55 -15.79 3.20
C ASP A 46 -9.64 -17.18 2.59
N VAL A 47 -8.87 -17.43 1.54
CA VAL A 47 -8.87 -18.73 0.83
C VAL A 47 -7.82 -19.70 1.36
N GLY A 48 -6.98 -19.28 2.32
CA GLY A 48 -5.95 -20.12 2.91
C GLY A 48 -4.84 -20.53 1.94
N ALA A 49 -4.49 -19.67 0.99
CA ALA A 49 -3.43 -19.93 0.02
C ALA A 49 -2.06 -20.09 0.68
N GLU A 50 -1.26 -21.06 0.23
CA GLU A 50 0.13 -21.21 0.69
C GLU A 50 1.01 -20.03 0.27
N THR A 51 0.82 -19.55 -0.95
CA THR A 51 1.55 -18.43 -1.52
C THR A 51 0.65 -17.20 -1.56
N TYR A 52 0.99 -16.22 -0.72
CA TYR A 52 0.14 -15.06 -0.48
C TYR A 52 0.97 -13.77 -0.42
N VAL A 53 0.41 -12.71 -1.02
CA VAL A 53 0.93 -11.34 -0.97
C VAL A 53 -0.16 -10.43 -0.42
N GLU A 54 0.10 -9.75 0.69
CA GLU A 54 -0.85 -8.82 1.29
C GLU A 54 -0.99 -7.55 0.44
N LEU A 55 -2.25 -7.17 0.17
CA LEU A 55 -2.60 -5.85 -0.37
C LEU A 55 -3.02 -4.95 0.81
N PRO A 56 -2.15 -4.07 1.29
CA PRO A 56 -2.44 -3.28 2.49
C PRO A 56 -3.46 -2.15 2.25
N ILE A 57 -3.74 -1.83 1.00
CA ILE A 57 -4.70 -0.77 0.60
C ILE A 57 -5.54 -1.23 -0.58
N GLU A 58 -6.72 -0.62 -0.73
CA GLU A 58 -7.52 -0.75 -1.95
C GLU A 58 -6.97 0.15 -3.05
N PHE A 59 -6.64 -0.45 -4.19
CA PHE A 59 -6.21 0.26 -5.38
C PHE A 59 -7.41 0.52 -6.29
N ALA A 60 -7.73 1.79 -6.52
CA ALA A 60 -8.76 2.18 -7.49
C ALA A 60 -8.33 1.93 -8.95
N ASP A 61 -7.02 1.94 -9.21
CA ASP A 61 -6.44 1.64 -10.52
C ASP A 61 -5.94 0.19 -10.55
N VAL A 62 -6.48 -0.58 -11.50
CA VAL A 62 -6.15 -2.01 -11.66
C VAL A 62 -4.69 -2.22 -12.02
N LYS A 63 -4.10 -1.34 -12.82
CA LYS A 63 -2.69 -1.41 -13.20
C LYS A 63 -1.78 -1.24 -11.97
N GLU A 64 -2.08 -0.29 -11.10
CA GLU A 64 -1.32 -0.07 -9.87
C GLU A 64 -1.51 -1.23 -8.89
N ARG A 65 -2.71 -1.82 -8.81
CA ARG A 65 -2.97 -3.03 -8.02
C ARG A 65 -2.14 -4.21 -8.50
N ILE A 66 -2.13 -4.47 -9.81
CA ILE A 66 -1.33 -5.57 -10.40
C ILE A 66 0.16 -5.31 -10.14
N ARG A 67 0.65 -4.10 -10.40
CA ARG A 67 2.04 -3.73 -10.18
C ARG A 67 2.48 -3.96 -8.73
N PHE A 68 1.69 -3.51 -7.76
CA PHE A 68 1.99 -3.71 -6.34
C PHE A 68 2.02 -5.19 -5.96
N GLY A 69 1.05 -5.98 -6.44
CA GLY A 69 1.00 -7.41 -6.17
C GLY A 69 2.18 -8.17 -6.77
N LEU A 70 2.57 -7.86 -8.00
CA LEU A 70 3.74 -8.47 -8.64
C LEU A 70 5.06 -8.01 -7.98
N GLU A 71 5.18 -6.75 -7.57
CA GLU A 71 6.32 -6.27 -6.77
C GLU A 71 6.43 -7.05 -5.46
N GLY A 72 5.29 -7.32 -4.80
CA GLY A 72 5.24 -8.16 -3.61
C GLY A 72 5.67 -9.60 -3.88
N ALA A 73 5.19 -10.19 -4.96
CA ALA A 73 5.54 -11.55 -5.34
C ALA A 73 7.05 -11.69 -5.66
N LEU A 74 7.64 -10.71 -6.34
CA LEU A 74 9.09 -10.63 -6.59
C LEU A 74 9.88 -10.50 -5.29
N ASN A 75 9.52 -9.56 -4.42
CA ASN A 75 10.22 -9.31 -3.17
C ASN A 75 10.19 -10.52 -2.22
N ASN A 76 9.10 -11.31 -2.27
CA ASN A 76 8.96 -12.53 -1.47
C ASN A 76 9.59 -13.76 -2.14
N GLY A 77 10.15 -13.62 -3.35
CA GLY A 77 10.76 -14.72 -4.09
C GLY A 77 9.75 -15.76 -4.63
N HIS A 78 8.50 -15.37 -4.82
CA HIS A 78 7.46 -16.25 -5.39
C HIS A 78 7.52 -16.29 -6.92
N ILE A 79 8.07 -15.24 -7.53
CA ILE A 79 8.33 -15.14 -8.97
C ILE A 79 9.71 -14.52 -9.21
N GLU A 80 10.21 -14.66 -10.43
CA GLU A 80 11.47 -14.07 -10.90
C GLU A 80 11.19 -12.98 -11.95
N GLU A 81 12.14 -12.05 -12.17
CA GLU A 81 11.98 -10.93 -13.11
C GLU A 81 11.70 -11.38 -14.55
N GLU A 82 12.19 -12.55 -14.94
CA GLU A 82 12.05 -13.11 -16.28
C GLU A 82 10.69 -13.80 -16.50
N HIS A 83 9.97 -14.09 -15.41
CA HIS A 83 8.72 -14.81 -15.47
C HIS A 83 7.61 -14.02 -16.15
N VAL A 84 6.77 -14.74 -16.87
CA VAL A 84 5.53 -14.25 -17.46
C VAL A 84 4.36 -14.69 -16.60
N ILE A 85 3.58 -13.75 -16.10
CA ILE A 85 2.55 -13.98 -15.10
C ILE A 85 1.17 -13.76 -15.71
N CYS A 86 0.28 -14.70 -15.47
CA CYS A 86 -1.15 -14.56 -15.71
C CYS A 86 -1.81 -13.90 -14.50
N CYS A 87 -2.21 -12.64 -14.63
CA CYS A 87 -2.92 -11.90 -13.59
C CYS A 87 -4.42 -11.98 -13.82
N VAL A 88 -5.14 -12.52 -12.85
CA VAL A 88 -6.60 -12.66 -12.85
C VAL A 88 -7.19 -11.70 -11.82
N THR A 89 -8.02 -10.78 -12.25
CA THR A 89 -8.52 -9.70 -11.39
C THR A 89 -9.94 -9.30 -11.74
N SER A 90 -10.57 -8.52 -10.84
CA SER A 90 -11.86 -7.89 -11.05
C SER A 90 -11.69 -6.41 -11.42
N VAL A 91 -12.35 -5.99 -12.48
CA VAL A 91 -12.45 -4.58 -12.91
C VAL A 91 -13.84 -4.03 -12.65
N PHE A 92 -14.87 -4.85 -12.84
CA PHE A 92 -16.28 -4.50 -12.65
C PHE A 92 -16.87 -5.29 -11.49
N ASP A 93 -17.64 -6.35 -11.79
CA ASP A 93 -18.26 -7.22 -10.80
C ASP A 93 -17.78 -8.66 -10.99
N GLY A 94 -17.05 -9.19 -10.00
CA GLY A 94 -16.48 -10.54 -10.07
C GLY A 94 -15.17 -10.58 -10.85
N VAL A 95 -14.64 -11.77 -11.07
CA VAL A 95 -13.41 -11.97 -11.84
C VAL A 95 -13.77 -11.89 -13.34
N ASP A 96 -13.39 -10.80 -13.95
CA ASP A 96 -13.77 -10.43 -15.32
C ASP A 96 -12.58 -10.06 -16.21
N THR A 97 -11.38 -10.04 -15.66
CA THR A 97 -10.19 -9.60 -16.39
C THR A 97 -9.01 -10.53 -16.17
N VAL A 98 -8.46 -10.97 -17.29
CA VAL A 98 -7.21 -11.74 -17.33
C VAL A 98 -6.21 -10.92 -18.14
N THR A 99 -5.00 -10.75 -17.61
CA THR A 99 -3.92 -10.06 -18.32
C THR A 99 -2.60 -10.82 -18.15
N ARG A 100 -1.81 -10.84 -19.22
CA ARG A 100 -0.49 -11.42 -19.22
C ARG A 100 0.54 -10.31 -19.04
N VAL A 101 1.39 -10.44 -18.04
CA VAL A 101 2.39 -9.43 -17.67
C VAL A 101 3.74 -10.09 -17.48
N LYS A 102 4.78 -9.55 -18.08
CA LYS A 102 6.16 -9.91 -17.74
C LYS A 102 6.54 -9.22 -16.43
N ALA A 103 7.16 -9.93 -15.50
CA ALA A 103 7.43 -9.41 -14.16
C ALA A 103 8.35 -8.18 -14.15
N ASP A 104 9.22 -8.01 -15.16
CA ASP A 104 10.09 -6.84 -15.35
C ASP A 104 9.47 -5.69 -16.18
N ALA A 105 8.20 -5.82 -16.59
CA ALA A 105 7.55 -4.87 -17.52
C ALA A 105 7.31 -3.47 -16.92
N PHE A 106 7.61 -3.26 -15.66
CA PHE A 106 7.38 -1.97 -14.97
C PHE A 106 8.52 -1.63 -14.02
N GLU A 107 8.75 -0.34 -13.85
CA GLU A 107 9.69 0.14 -12.82
C GLU A 107 9.16 -0.19 -11.44
N HIS A 108 10.00 -0.81 -10.61
CA HIS A 108 9.68 -1.07 -9.20
C HIS A 108 9.47 0.26 -8.47
N SER A 109 8.29 0.45 -7.90
CA SER A 109 7.97 1.68 -7.17
C SER A 109 8.64 1.76 -5.80
N GLY A 110 9.07 0.62 -5.27
CA GLY A 110 9.49 0.48 -3.88
C GLY A 110 8.33 0.58 -2.88
N ALA A 111 7.09 0.67 -3.38
CA ALA A 111 5.93 0.81 -2.52
C ALA A 111 5.75 -0.41 -1.62
N TYR A 112 5.87 -1.61 -2.16
CA TYR A 112 5.78 -2.85 -1.37
C TYR A 112 6.85 -2.89 -0.28
N THR A 113 8.08 -2.52 -0.58
CA THR A 113 9.20 -2.47 0.38
C THR A 113 8.94 -1.43 1.48
N LEU A 114 8.32 -0.29 1.15
CA LEU A 114 7.94 0.70 2.16
C LEU A 114 6.91 0.15 3.13
N PHE A 115 5.93 -0.63 2.65
CA PHE A 115 4.93 -1.26 3.51
C PHE A 115 5.55 -2.34 4.40
N THR A 116 6.30 -3.27 3.84
CA THR A 116 6.88 -4.41 4.57
C THR A 116 8.10 -4.03 5.42
N GLY A 117 8.85 -3.02 5.03
CA GLY A 117 10.00 -2.48 5.76
C GLY A 117 9.62 -1.55 6.90
N SER A 118 8.36 -1.13 7.01
CA SER A 118 7.87 -0.32 8.12
C SER A 118 7.79 -1.14 9.40
N ARG A 119 8.09 -0.49 10.55
CA ARG A 119 7.85 -1.07 11.88
C ARG A 119 6.42 -0.86 12.36
N ALA A 120 5.64 -0.06 11.64
CA ALA A 120 4.26 0.19 11.98
C ALA A 120 3.38 -1.00 11.58
N GLU A 121 2.29 -1.18 12.30
CA GLU A 121 1.29 -2.19 11.96
C GLU A 121 0.73 -1.92 10.55
N PRO A 122 0.50 -2.94 9.72
CA PRO A 122 -0.02 -2.77 8.35
C PRO A 122 -1.32 -1.96 8.28
N SER A 123 -2.21 -2.15 9.26
CA SER A 123 -3.45 -1.38 9.41
C SER A 123 -3.19 0.11 9.56
N VAL A 124 -2.18 0.49 10.34
CA VAL A 124 -1.80 1.90 10.57
C VAL A 124 -1.31 2.55 9.27
N ILE A 125 -0.51 1.81 8.50
CA ILE A 125 -0.03 2.31 7.22
C ILE A 125 -1.19 2.48 6.25
N ARG A 126 -2.12 1.52 6.20
CA ARG A 126 -3.36 1.62 5.41
C ARG A 126 -4.14 2.89 5.75
N ASP A 127 -4.44 3.10 7.03
CA ASP A 127 -5.20 4.26 7.50
C ASP A 127 -4.53 5.59 7.12
N VAL A 128 -3.21 5.67 7.26
CA VAL A 128 -2.44 6.87 6.85
C VAL A 128 -2.50 7.10 5.35
N PHE A 129 -2.37 6.04 4.54
CA PHE A 129 -2.49 6.15 3.09
C PHE A 129 -3.89 6.58 2.65
N GLU A 130 -4.94 6.06 3.26
CA GLU A 130 -6.33 6.49 2.98
C GLU A 130 -6.50 7.98 3.23
N VAL A 131 -6.03 8.49 4.37
CA VAL A 131 -6.05 9.92 4.69
C VAL A 131 -5.26 10.72 3.67
N ALA A 132 -4.05 10.28 3.32
CA ALA A 132 -3.18 10.96 2.36
C ALA A 132 -3.81 11.03 0.95
N ILE A 133 -4.39 9.91 0.49
CA ILE A 133 -5.10 9.83 -0.80
C ILE A 133 -6.32 10.76 -0.81
N GLU A 134 -7.10 10.77 0.27
CA GLU A 134 -8.25 11.66 0.37
C GLU A 134 -7.85 13.14 0.35
N LEU A 135 -6.79 13.52 1.05
CA LEU A 135 -6.23 14.87 1.01
C LEU A 135 -5.76 15.26 -0.40
N GLY A 136 -5.06 14.35 -1.09
CA GLY A 136 -4.59 14.58 -2.45
C GLY A 136 -5.72 14.68 -3.49
N LYS A 137 -6.73 13.81 -3.40
CA LYS A 137 -7.85 13.74 -4.37
C LYS A 137 -8.92 14.79 -4.13
N LYS A 138 -9.42 14.87 -2.89
CA LYS A 138 -10.55 15.76 -2.54
C LYS A 138 -10.08 17.13 -2.10
N GLY A 139 -8.85 17.20 -1.57
CA GLY A 139 -8.32 18.41 -0.98
C GLY A 139 -9.22 18.94 0.13
N GLN A 140 -9.06 20.21 0.43
CA GLN A 140 -9.95 20.89 1.36
C GLN A 140 -10.55 22.12 0.70
N LYS A 141 -11.89 22.25 0.72
CA LYS A 141 -12.63 23.34 0.06
C LYS A 141 -12.25 23.53 -1.41
N GLY A 142 -12.01 22.42 -2.13
CA GLY A 142 -11.67 22.42 -3.55
C GLY A 142 -10.21 22.77 -3.87
N LYS A 143 -9.33 22.87 -2.86
CA LYS A 143 -7.88 23.03 -3.06
C LYS A 143 -7.16 21.76 -2.60
N GLN A 144 -6.29 21.25 -3.44
CA GLN A 144 -5.39 20.16 -3.05
C GLN A 144 -4.50 20.63 -1.88
N VAL A 145 -4.38 19.78 -0.88
CA VAL A 145 -3.57 20.04 0.30
C VAL A 145 -2.56 18.90 0.43
N GLY A 146 -1.29 19.25 0.55
CA GLY A 146 -0.24 18.32 0.91
C GLY A 146 -0.14 18.19 2.43
N ALA A 147 0.20 17.00 2.90
CA ALA A 147 0.55 16.76 4.30
C ALA A 147 1.73 15.80 4.36
N LEU A 148 2.57 15.97 5.38
CA LEU A 148 3.68 15.06 5.67
C LEU A 148 3.33 14.22 6.89
N PHE A 149 3.22 12.92 6.69
CA PHE A 149 3.01 11.94 7.76
C PHE A 149 4.29 11.16 8.02
N VAL A 150 4.69 11.08 9.27
CA VAL A 150 5.82 10.25 9.71
C VAL A 150 5.27 9.18 10.64
N VAL A 151 5.44 7.93 10.24
CA VAL A 151 4.87 6.76 10.93
C VAL A 151 6.00 5.86 11.46
N GLY A 152 5.87 5.34 12.66
CA GLY A 152 6.79 4.38 13.26
C GLY A 152 7.40 4.85 14.58
N ASP A 153 8.72 4.91 14.70
CA ASP A 153 9.42 5.30 15.93
C ASP A 153 9.21 6.78 16.29
N ALA A 154 8.03 7.06 16.85
CA ALA A 154 7.65 8.42 17.21
C ALA A 154 8.63 9.07 18.20
N GLY A 155 9.21 8.27 19.14
CA GLY A 155 10.19 8.80 20.10
C GLY A 155 11.43 9.34 19.42
N LYS A 156 11.95 8.61 18.44
CA LYS A 156 13.11 9.03 17.66
C LYS A 156 12.82 10.27 16.80
N VAL A 157 11.63 10.31 16.21
CA VAL A 157 11.19 11.46 15.39
C VAL A 157 11.02 12.71 16.27
N MET A 158 10.40 12.58 17.44
CA MET A 158 10.22 13.68 18.39
C MET A 158 11.56 14.29 18.83
N ASN A 159 12.60 13.47 19.03
CA ASN A 159 13.95 13.90 19.40
C ASN A 159 14.71 14.59 18.23
N LYS A 160 14.33 14.33 16.98
CA LYS A 160 14.94 14.89 15.77
C LYS A 160 14.04 15.93 15.08
N SER A 161 13.15 16.52 15.83
CA SER A 161 12.21 17.51 15.33
C SER A 161 11.89 18.55 16.40
N ARG A 162 11.45 19.72 15.97
CA ARG A 162 11.01 20.79 16.88
C ARG A 162 9.57 21.20 16.59
N PRO A 163 8.82 21.69 17.60
CA PRO A 163 7.45 22.14 17.37
C PRO A 163 7.47 23.48 16.60
N LEU A 164 6.59 23.59 15.60
CA LEU A 164 6.28 24.85 14.93
C LEU A 164 5.13 25.59 15.62
N SER A 165 4.23 24.83 16.23
CA SER A 165 3.04 25.35 16.91
C SER A 165 2.65 24.47 18.09
N TYR A 166 1.54 24.81 18.75
CA TYR A 166 0.96 24.00 19.80
C TYR A 166 0.55 22.61 19.27
N ASN A 167 0.90 21.57 20.02
CA ASN A 167 0.52 20.21 19.67
C ASN A 167 -0.91 19.89 20.14
N PRO A 168 -1.88 19.72 19.22
CA PRO A 168 -3.25 19.40 19.60
C PRO A 168 -3.42 17.98 20.17
N PHE A 169 -2.43 17.11 19.96
CA PHE A 169 -2.47 15.70 20.36
C PHE A 169 -1.71 15.37 21.64
N GLU A 170 -1.08 16.34 22.30
CA GLU A 170 -0.17 16.13 23.44
C GLU A 170 -0.80 15.31 24.57
N LYS A 171 -2.10 15.51 24.83
CA LYS A 171 -2.84 14.81 25.88
C LYS A 171 -3.93 13.88 25.32
N SER A 172 -3.91 13.62 24.02
CA SER A 172 -4.91 12.79 23.37
C SER A 172 -4.48 11.32 23.30
N HIS A 173 -5.46 10.44 23.15
CA HIS A 173 -5.25 9.02 22.91
C HIS A 173 -5.88 8.60 21.58
N VAL A 174 -6.03 9.55 20.65
CA VAL A 174 -6.68 9.29 19.36
C VAL A 174 -5.78 8.47 18.45
N HIS A 175 -6.40 7.61 17.67
CA HIS A 175 -5.77 6.71 16.72
C HIS A 175 -6.06 7.14 15.28
N VAL A 176 -5.11 6.94 14.37
CA VAL A 176 -5.27 7.35 12.96
C VAL A 176 -6.46 6.69 12.26
N GLY A 177 -6.81 5.46 12.63
CA GLY A 177 -7.98 4.74 12.14
C GLY A 177 -9.32 5.25 12.69
N ASP A 178 -9.33 6.16 13.68
CA ASP A 178 -10.59 6.71 14.20
C ASP A 178 -11.23 7.65 13.16
N PRO A 179 -12.51 7.48 12.78
CA PRO A 179 -13.16 8.32 11.78
C PRO A 179 -13.11 9.82 12.08
N ILE A 180 -13.17 10.20 13.34
CA ILE A 180 -13.08 11.61 13.76
C ILE A 180 -11.69 12.18 13.50
N VAL A 181 -10.65 11.35 13.62
CA VAL A 181 -9.26 11.77 13.43
C VAL A 181 -8.98 12.08 11.96
N ASN A 182 -9.57 11.32 11.04
CA ASN A 182 -9.50 11.61 9.62
C ASN A 182 -9.99 13.05 9.31
N VAL A 183 -11.11 13.46 9.90
CA VAL A 183 -11.63 14.84 9.78
C VAL A 183 -10.65 15.85 10.40
N MET A 184 -10.14 15.56 11.60
CA MET A 184 -9.18 16.43 12.29
C MET A 184 -7.88 16.61 11.48
N LEU A 185 -7.32 15.52 10.96
CA LEU A 185 -6.10 15.55 10.14
C LEU A 185 -6.27 16.41 8.88
N LYS A 186 -7.43 16.34 8.24
CA LYS A 186 -7.76 17.18 7.09
C LYS A 186 -7.82 18.67 7.45
N GLU A 187 -8.38 19.01 8.60
CA GLU A 187 -8.41 20.42 9.04
C GLU A 187 -7.02 20.91 9.47
N PHE A 188 -6.25 20.08 10.16
CA PHE A 188 -4.92 20.46 10.66
C PHE A 188 -3.83 20.44 9.58
N SER A 189 -4.02 19.72 8.48
CA SER A 189 -3.09 19.73 7.34
C SER A 189 -2.97 21.07 6.61
N ARG A 190 -3.77 22.05 7.00
CA ARG A 190 -3.68 23.44 6.49
C ARG A 190 -2.51 24.23 7.06
N LEU A 191 -1.92 23.77 8.15
CA LEU A 191 -0.78 24.39 8.79
C LEU A 191 0.50 23.62 8.45
N ASP A 192 1.60 24.33 8.41
CA ASP A 192 2.90 23.75 8.11
C ASP A 192 3.37 22.75 9.17
N GLY A 193 4.13 21.77 8.75
CA GLY A 193 4.76 20.78 9.60
C GLY A 193 4.21 19.37 9.48
N ALA A 194 4.98 18.42 10.00
CA ALA A 194 4.68 17.01 9.93
C ALA A 194 3.73 16.57 11.04
N PHE A 195 2.91 15.57 10.73
CA PHE A 195 2.23 14.73 11.71
C PHE A 195 3.12 13.56 12.10
N VAL A 196 3.19 13.26 13.39
CA VAL A 196 3.96 12.14 13.93
C VAL A 196 2.97 11.12 14.49
N ILE A 197 3.03 9.91 13.97
CA ILE A 197 2.16 8.77 14.28
C ILE A 197 3.05 7.64 14.78
N SER A 198 2.70 7.00 15.89
CA SER A 198 3.44 5.84 16.40
C SER A 198 3.27 4.62 15.49
N ASP A 199 4.07 3.61 15.71
CA ASP A 199 3.95 2.28 15.08
C ASP A 199 2.59 1.62 15.31
N SER A 200 1.95 1.89 16.45
CA SER A 200 0.60 1.42 16.82
C SER A 200 -0.52 2.38 16.42
N GLY A 201 -0.27 3.39 15.58
CA GLY A 201 -1.28 4.30 15.02
C GLY A 201 -1.72 5.46 15.91
N LYS A 202 -1.14 5.64 17.11
CA LYS A 202 -1.44 6.78 17.97
C LYS A 202 -0.91 8.08 17.37
N LEU A 203 -1.74 9.12 17.28
CA LEU A 203 -1.26 10.46 16.96
C LEU A 203 -0.48 11.06 18.12
N VAL A 204 0.81 11.28 17.93
CA VAL A 204 1.74 11.79 18.95
C VAL A 204 1.89 13.28 18.86
N SER A 205 2.02 13.82 17.65
CA SER A 205 2.21 15.26 17.45
C SER A 205 1.75 15.71 16.07
N ALA A 206 1.41 16.99 15.97
CA ALA A 206 1.29 17.72 14.73
C ALA A 206 2.26 18.91 14.72
N TYR A 207 2.37 19.54 13.56
CA TYR A 207 3.16 20.78 13.35
C TYR A 207 4.62 20.63 13.77
N ARG A 208 5.25 19.52 13.36
CA ARG A 208 6.66 19.27 13.64
C ARG A 208 7.53 19.68 12.46
N TYR A 209 8.55 20.47 12.73
CA TYR A 209 9.64 20.69 11.78
C TYR A 209 10.67 19.56 11.96
N LEU A 210 10.89 18.80 10.90
CA LEU A 210 11.86 17.71 10.91
C LEU A 210 13.26 18.29 10.65
N GLU A 211 14.20 17.98 11.51
CA GLU A 211 15.60 18.37 11.34
C GLU A 211 16.34 17.23 10.64
N PRO A 212 16.64 17.36 9.33
CA PRO A 212 17.38 16.32 8.63
C PRO A 212 18.80 16.30 9.16
N SER A 213 19.21 15.17 9.73
CA SER A 213 20.61 14.89 10.00
C SER A 213 21.27 14.45 8.69
N ALA A 214 21.66 15.41 7.86
CA ALA A 214 22.42 15.14 6.66
C ALA A 214 23.90 14.97 7.01
N GLU A 215 24.28 13.77 7.41
CA GLU A 215 25.67 13.35 7.26
C GLU A 215 25.87 12.89 5.81
N GLY A 216 26.41 13.76 4.98
CA GLY A 216 27.00 13.37 3.69
C GLY A 216 26.10 13.36 2.45
N THR A 217 24.94 14.00 2.45
CA THR A 217 24.12 14.14 1.24
C THR A 217 23.98 15.60 0.84
N ASP A 218 24.36 15.92 -0.40
CA ASP A 218 24.10 17.23 -1.02
C ASP A 218 22.56 17.37 -1.17
N ILE A 219 21.93 18.14 -0.29
CA ILE A 219 20.49 18.38 -0.36
C ILE A 219 20.25 19.46 -1.41
N PRO A 220 19.47 19.18 -2.49
CA PRO A 220 19.12 20.21 -3.46
C PRO A 220 18.42 21.36 -2.78
N LYS A 221 18.87 22.58 -3.04
CA LYS A 221 18.20 23.80 -2.54
C LYS A 221 16.80 23.89 -3.13
N GLY A 222 15.77 23.81 -2.33
CA GLY A 222 14.38 23.97 -2.76
C GLY A 222 13.37 23.01 -2.13
N LEU A 223 13.78 22.15 -1.20
CA LEU A 223 12.89 21.34 -0.38
C LEU A 223 12.84 21.94 1.04
N GLY A 224 12.09 23.01 1.19
CA GLY A 224 11.78 23.65 2.46
C GLY A 224 10.31 24.02 2.51
#